data_2f92d58d500e0f8055e913099d531751
#
_entry.id   2f92d58d500e0f8055e913099d531751
#
_cell.length_a   1.000
_cell.length_b   1.000
_cell.length_c   1.000
_cell.angle_alpha   90.00
_cell.angle_beta   90.00
_cell.angle_gamma   90.00
#
_symmetry.space_group_name_H-M   'P 1'
#
loop_
_entity.id
_entity.type
_entity.pdbx_description
1 polymer ?
#
loop_
_entity_poly.entity_id
_entity_poly.type
_entity_poly.pdbx_seq_one_letter_code
_entity_poly.pdbx_strand_id
1 'polypeptide(L)'
;MASFKTFVIKTHRLLGASLSLLFVLWCLSGLVLIYHQYPKYSQQEELQHRDLLPEKLPSTDSLAQLLELQQLDTLPLEELTFRSGSWDARAPYLRLYTLDGSRESRTITGDTLQSLVVDADYLASVAGRWGKKITHIDTLDALDQWVPFGRLREELPFYRLHLSGDEGHEVYVASRSGRVLQESTRSERFWAWCGAIPHWIYLTFIRSNQELWRWIIIVLGALGTFMTLSGFYIGIAQYRLRTKKQACKLFSPYPKRRQQWHHFFGTVSGLMLIAWILTGLLSVVDYETTEATDYPVDKIAGYPHTLASYQTDLTDLRAQEPELRQLSFESLGTIPILRAEGADKPHYYDARCVTPRLLALDSTTILRELRSVFGDRHSYTVTWLEQYDSDYIHRGHKLPLPVWRIAIDTKEQHTYYVDPSSGRAHLVADSDRIEAWMFSRLHRLSFPWLVNNPVVWTVVIWLLLGLCTITSVTGLWMTYDYLRRQRHTRRRE
;
A
#
# COMPACT_ATOMS: atom_id res chain seq x y z
N MET A 1 -13.59 21.83 39.86
CA MET A 1 -12.25 21.38 39.48
C MET A 1 -11.83 20.03 40.07
N ALA A 2 -12.10 19.73 41.35
CA ALA A 2 -11.78 18.41 41.95
C ALA A 2 -12.50 17.24 41.26
N SER A 3 -13.76 17.38 40.84
CA SER A 3 -14.55 16.36 40.14
C SER A 3 -13.95 16.01 38.76
N PHE A 4 -13.59 17.00 37.95
CA PHE A 4 -13.03 16.79 36.61
C PHE A 4 -11.69 16.04 36.66
N LYS A 5 -10.76 16.47 37.53
CA LYS A 5 -9.47 15.78 37.68
C LYS A 5 -9.67 14.33 38.13
N THR A 6 -10.58 14.07 39.04
CA THR A 6 -10.86 12.72 39.51
C THR A 6 -11.45 11.85 38.38
N PHE A 7 -12.32 12.42 37.55
CA PHE A 7 -12.84 11.75 36.36
C PHE A 7 -11.73 11.37 35.41
N VAL A 8 -10.86 12.31 35.00
CA VAL A 8 -9.75 12.07 34.08
C VAL A 8 -8.81 10.97 34.60
N ILE A 9 -8.46 10.98 35.89
CA ILE A 9 -7.61 9.95 36.50
C ILE A 9 -8.30 8.57 36.47
N LYS A 10 -9.60 8.49 36.81
CA LYS A 10 -10.33 7.23 36.78
C LYS A 10 -10.42 6.67 35.36
N THR A 11 -10.74 7.52 34.38
CA THR A 11 -10.86 7.12 32.98
C THR A 11 -9.53 6.68 32.39
N HIS A 12 -8.44 7.44 32.65
CA HIS A 12 -7.11 7.01 32.21
C HIS A 12 -6.72 5.63 32.79
N ARG A 13 -7.03 5.37 34.06
CA ARG A 13 -6.74 4.08 34.69
C ARG A 13 -7.58 2.95 34.11
N LEU A 14 -8.88 3.20 33.83
CA LEU A 14 -9.77 2.21 33.22
C LEU A 14 -9.31 1.85 31.81
N LEU A 15 -9.11 2.87 30.94
CA LEU A 15 -8.64 2.67 29.57
C LEU A 15 -7.23 2.07 29.56
N GLY A 16 -6.34 2.52 30.43
CA GLY A 16 -5.01 1.95 30.57
C GLY A 16 -5.05 0.47 30.95
N ALA A 17 -5.96 0.06 31.85
CA ALA A 17 -6.14 -1.33 32.20
C ALA A 17 -6.65 -2.19 31.02
N SER A 18 -7.48 -1.63 30.17
CA SER A 18 -8.07 -2.33 29.01
C SER A 18 -7.13 -2.35 27.79
N LEU A 19 -6.39 -1.28 27.54
CA LEU A 19 -5.64 -1.08 26.29
C LEU A 19 -4.11 -1.26 26.43
N SER A 20 -3.57 -1.39 27.65
CA SER A 20 -2.10 -1.43 27.83
C SER A 20 -1.41 -2.57 27.06
N LEU A 21 -2.03 -3.74 26.97
CA LEU A 21 -1.51 -4.85 26.20
C LEU A 21 -1.47 -4.51 24.69
N LEU A 22 -2.54 -3.91 24.18
CA LEU A 22 -2.61 -3.48 22.78
C LEU A 22 -1.52 -2.46 22.46
N PHE A 23 -1.27 -1.50 23.36
CA PHE A 23 -0.20 -0.50 23.16
C PHE A 23 1.20 -1.13 23.15
N VAL A 24 1.46 -2.13 24.01
CA VAL A 24 2.71 -2.89 23.96
C VAL A 24 2.85 -3.59 22.61
N LEU A 25 1.79 -4.27 22.16
CA LEU A 25 1.78 -4.93 20.86
C LEU A 25 1.99 -3.95 19.71
N TRP A 26 1.31 -2.79 19.72
CA TRP A 26 1.47 -1.77 18.69
C TRP A 26 2.88 -1.19 18.64
N CYS A 27 3.49 -0.89 19.76
CA CYS A 27 4.87 -0.38 19.79
C CYS A 27 5.88 -1.43 19.31
N LEU A 28 5.78 -2.67 19.77
CA LEU A 28 6.70 -3.75 19.39
C LEU A 28 6.52 -4.15 17.94
N SER A 29 5.27 -4.31 17.49
CA SER A 29 4.98 -4.64 16.09
C SER A 29 5.38 -3.52 15.12
N GLY A 30 5.29 -2.26 15.56
CA GLY A 30 5.79 -1.11 14.80
C GLY A 30 7.29 -1.18 14.56
N LEU A 31 8.09 -1.66 15.53
CA LEU A 31 9.52 -1.90 15.35
C LEU A 31 9.79 -2.97 14.29
N VAL A 32 9.01 -4.06 14.29
CA VAL A 32 9.14 -5.12 13.30
C VAL A 32 8.78 -4.61 11.90
N LEU A 33 7.72 -3.81 11.77
CA LEU A 33 7.24 -3.27 10.50
C LEU A 33 8.25 -2.36 9.77
N ILE A 34 9.24 -1.83 10.47
CA ILE A 34 10.33 -1.06 9.85
C ILE A 34 11.09 -1.93 8.84
N TYR A 35 11.25 -3.22 9.15
CA TYR A 35 12.08 -4.16 8.39
C TYR A 35 11.28 -5.25 7.68
N HIS A 36 10.16 -5.68 8.26
CA HIS A 36 9.35 -6.79 7.78
C HIS A 36 7.89 -6.37 7.60
N GLN A 37 7.51 -6.16 6.36
CA GLN A 37 6.13 -5.85 6.00
C GLN A 37 5.27 -7.12 5.90
N TYR A 38 3.98 -6.94 5.67
CA TYR A 38 3.11 -8.03 5.27
C TYR A 38 3.57 -8.57 3.91
N PRO A 39 3.60 -9.92 3.72
CA PRO A 39 3.99 -10.49 2.44
C PRO A 39 3.18 -9.88 1.29
N LYS A 40 3.85 -9.55 0.22
CA LYS A 40 3.24 -8.98 -0.99
C LYS A 40 3.81 -9.68 -2.19
N TYR A 41 2.93 -10.14 -3.05
CA TYR A 41 3.31 -10.54 -4.38
C TYR A 41 3.88 -9.35 -5.14
N SER A 42 5.05 -9.53 -5.71
CA SER A 42 5.74 -8.55 -6.52
C SER A 42 5.64 -8.94 -7.99
N GLN A 43 4.94 -8.12 -8.77
CA GLN A 43 4.86 -8.33 -10.22
C GLN A 43 6.25 -8.30 -10.88
N GLN A 44 7.18 -7.52 -10.33
CA GLN A 44 8.55 -7.45 -10.85
C GLN A 44 9.32 -8.75 -10.58
N GLU A 45 9.11 -9.40 -9.43
CA GLU A 45 9.69 -10.71 -9.14
C GLU A 45 9.09 -11.79 -10.04
N GLU A 46 7.79 -11.75 -10.27
CA GLU A 46 7.12 -12.65 -11.22
C GLU A 46 7.71 -12.52 -12.63
N LEU A 47 7.91 -11.29 -13.11
CA LEU A 47 8.45 -11.04 -14.45
C LEU A 47 9.84 -11.64 -14.66
N GLN A 48 10.69 -11.67 -13.62
CA GLN A 48 12.02 -12.28 -13.72
C GLN A 48 11.98 -13.78 -14.05
N HIS A 49 10.89 -14.44 -13.69
CA HIS A 49 10.72 -15.88 -13.86
C HIS A 49 9.73 -16.26 -14.97
N ARG A 50 9.13 -15.28 -15.67
CA ARG A 50 8.25 -15.55 -16.80
C ARG A 50 9.04 -15.89 -18.05
N ASP A 51 8.41 -16.69 -18.89
CA ASP A 51 8.93 -16.96 -20.25
C ASP A 51 8.91 -15.68 -21.10
N LEU A 52 9.68 -15.68 -22.14
CA LEU A 52 9.69 -14.61 -23.13
C LEU A 52 8.40 -14.64 -23.96
N LEU A 53 7.94 -13.48 -24.39
CA LEU A 53 6.90 -13.41 -25.41
C LEU A 53 7.41 -13.99 -26.75
N PRO A 54 6.55 -14.61 -27.57
CA PRO A 54 6.94 -15.16 -28.86
C PRO A 54 7.54 -14.06 -29.75
N GLU A 55 8.40 -14.48 -30.69
CA GLU A 55 9.05 -13.54 -31.60
C GLU A 55 8.06 -12.80 -32.50
N LYS A 56 6.95 -13.47 -32.85
CA LYS A 56 5.89 -12.88 -33.68
C LYS A 56 4.67 -12.60 -32.81
N LEU A 57 4.41 -11.33 -32.57
CA LEU A 57 3.20 -10.85 -31.88
C LEU A 57 2.10 -10.54 -32.93
N PRO A 58 0.82 -10.67 -32.55
CA PRO A 58 -0.28 -10.20 -33.39
C PRO A 58 -0.22 -8.68 -33.55
N SER A 59 -0.64 -8.18 -34.71
CA SER A 59 -0.76 -6.75 -34.91
C SER A 59 -1.87 -6.14 -34.03
N THR A 60 -1.79 -4.85 -33.77
CA THR A 60 -2.86 -4.12 -33.03
C THR A 60 -4.21 -4.22 -33.74
N ASP A 61 -4.23 -4.22 -35.08
CA ASP A 61 -5.45 -4.42 -35.88
C ASP A 61 -6.02 -5.81 -35.71
N SER A 62 -5.17 -6.85 -35.73
CA SER A 62 -5.63 -8.24 -35.49
C SER A 62 -6.20 -8.41 -34.10
N LEU A 63 -5.60 -7.75 -33.11
CA LEU A 63 -6.12 -7.74 -31.75
C LEU A 63 -7.47 -7.02 -31.64
N ALA A 64 -7.60 -5.86 -32.28
CA ALA A 64 -8.86 -5.11 -32.31
C ALA A 64 -9.97 -5.96 -32.93
N GLN A 65 -9.69 -6.64 -34.05
CA GLN A 65 -10.64 -7.56 -34.67
C GLN A 65 -11.02 -8.75 -33.77
N LEU A 66 -10.05 -9.33 -33.08
CA LEU A 66 -10.31 -10.41 -32.12
C LEU A 66 -11.21 -9.96 -30.96
N LEU A 67 -11.01 -8.76 -30.44
CA LEU A 67 -11.89 -8.19 -29.41
C LEU A 67 -13.26 -7.89 -29.94
N GLU A 68 -13.38 -7.33 -31.14
CA GLU A 68 -14.66 -7.05 -31.81
C GLU A 68 -15.47 -8.33 -32.04
N LEU A 69 -14.87 -9.39 -32.58
CA LEU A 69 -15.49 -10.70 -32.80
C LEU A 69 -16.04 -11.33 -31.51
N GLN A 70 -15.45 -11.01 -30.36
CA GLN A 70 -15.88 -11.50 -29.04
C GLN A 70 -16.80 -10.51 -28.32
N GLN A 71 -17.18 -9.39 -28.95
CA GLN A 71 -17.95 -8.29 -28.32
C GLN A 71 -17.29 -7.70 -27.08
N LEU A 72 -15.96 -7.77 -26.99
CA LEU A 72 -15.17 -7.24 -25.89
C LEU A 72 -14.69 -5.82 -26.17
N ASP A 73 -14.75 -5.36 -27.42
CA ASP A 73 -14.41 -4.00 -27.88
C ASP A 73 -15.33 -2.91 -27.31
N THR A 74 -16.56 -3.28 -26.96
CA THR A 74 -17.58 -2.39 -26.37
C THR A 74 -17.48 -2.32 -24.83
N LEU A 75 -16.75 -3.24 -24.20
CA LEU A 75 -16.57 -3.25 -22.77
C LEU A 75 -15.48 -2.21 -22.39
N PRO A 76 -15.74 -1.39 -21.37
CA PRO A 76 -14.70 -0.53 -20.84
C PRO A 76 -13.61 -1.41 -20.21
N LEU A 77 -12.42 -1.40 -20.79
CA LEU A 77 -11.27 -2.17 -20.31
C LEU A 77 -10.46 -1.32 -19.34
N GLU A 78 -10.19 -1.86 -18.15
CA GLU A 78 -9.32 -1.26 -17.16
C GLU A 78 -7.85 -1.56 -17.47
N GLU A 79 -7.57 -2.76 -18.00
CA GLU A 79 -6.21 -3.19 -18.33
C GLU A 79 -6.23 -4.13 -19.56
N LEU A 80 -5.33 -3.86 -20.49
CA LEU A 80 -5.00 -4.77 -21.57
C LEU A 80 -3.50 -5.08 -21.52
N THR A 81 -3.15 -6.33 -21.29
CA THR A 81 -1.77 -6.75 -21.13
C THR A 81 -1.52 -8.07 -21.82
N PHE A 82 -0.50 -8.09 -22.68
CA PHE A 82 0.08 -9.31 -23.23
C PHE A 82 1.08 -9.90 -22.26
N ARG A 83 0.91 -11.18 -21.97
CA ARG A 83 1.84 -11.93 -21.11
C ARG A 83 2.19 -13.25 -21.77
N SER A 84 3.43 -13.72 -21.55
CA SER A 84 3.79 -15.07 -21.93
C SER A 84 2.93 -16.10 -21.20
N GLY A 85 2.46 -17.07 -21.92
CA GLY A 85 1.85 -18.27 -21.33
C GLY A 85 2.93 -19.08 -20.63
N SER A 86 2.59 -19.65 -19.50
CA SER A 86 3.59 -20.28 -18.64
C SER A 86 3.83 -21.77 -18.94
N TRP A 87 2.99 -22.42 -19.71
CA TRP A 87 3.09 -23.86 -20.03
C TRP A 87 3.21 -24.13 -21.54
N ASP A 88 2.85 -23.15 -22.35
CA ASP A 88 3.19 -23.10 -23.76
C ASP A 88 3.75 -21.71 -24.06
N ALA A 89 5.08 -21.62 -24.08
CA ALA A 89 5.80 -20.39 -24.42
C ALA A 89 5.42 -19.81 -25.80
N ARG A 90 4.67 -20.59 -26.59
CA ARG A 90 4.22 -20.20 -27.94
C ARG A 90 2.87 -19.49 -27.95
N ALA A 91 2.10 -19.58 -26.86
CA ALA A 91 0.76 -18.99 -26.79
C ALA A 91 0.71 -17.84 -25.77
N PRO A 92 0.85 -16.58 -26.20
CA PRO A 92 0.63 -15.45 -25.32
C PRO A 92 -0.83 -15.41 -24.87
N TYR A 93 -1.07 -15.01 -23.63
CA TYR A 93 -2.42 -14.77 -23.16
C TYR A 93 -2.68 -13.29 -22.93
N LEU A 94 -3.90 -12.89 -23.19
CA LEU A 94 -4.40 -11.55 -22.99
C LEU A 94 -5.14 -11.50 -21.65
N ARG A 95 -4.76 -10.57 -20.78
CA ARG A 95 -5.49 -10.30 -19.55
C ARG A 95 -6.38 -9.08 -19.76
N LEU A 96 -7.65 -9.25 -19.50
CA LEU A 96 -8.68 -8.23 -19.61
C LEU A 96 -9.21 -7.92 -18.21
N TYR A 97 -9.27 -6.65 -17.86
CA TYR A 97 -10.01 -6.16 -16.71
C TYR A 97 -11.10 -5.24 -17.23
N THR A 98 -12.31 -5.46 -16.80
CA THR A 98 -13.44 -4.60 -17.11
C THR A 98 -13.79 -3.72 -15.91
N LEU A 99 -14.37 -2.54 -16.14
CA LEU A 99 -14.75 -1.61 -15.08
C LEU A 99 -15.86 -2.14 -14.17
N ASP A 100 -16.60 -3.15 -14.59
CA ASP A 100 -17.58 -3.87 -13.75
C ASP A 100 -16.92 -4.82 -12.73
N GLY A 101 -15.58 -4.92 -12.75
CA GLY A 101 -14.80 -5.78 -11.87
C GLY A 101 -14.60 -7.19 -12.39
N SER A 102 -15.14 -7.56 -13.56
CA SER A 102 -14.87 -8.87 -14.14
C SER A 102 -13.41 -8.96 -14.58
N ARG A 103 -12.74 -10.05 -14.15
CA ARG A 103 -11.32 -10.30 -14.39
C ARG A 103 -11.18 -11.61 -15.13
N GLU A 104 -10.96 -11.53 -16.42
CA GLU A 104 -10.81 -12.68 -17.27
C GLU A 104 -9.42 -12.73 -17.90
N SER A 105 -8.88 -13.94 -18.04
CA SER A 105 -7.70 -14.18 -18.84
C SER A 105 -8.10 -15.01 -20.06
N ARG A 106 -7.69 -14.55 -21.22
CA ARG A 106 -7.94 -15.20 -22.50
C ARG A 106 -6.63 -15.62 -23.14
N THR A 107 -6.58 -16.83 -23.67
CA THR A 107 -5.43 -17.31 -24.43
C THR A 107 -5.69 -17.04 -25.90
N ILE A 108 -4.68 -16.53 -26.62
CA ILE A 108 -4.74 -16.34 -28.07
C ILE A 108 -4.26 -17.63 -28.73
N THR A 109 -5.17 -18.29 -29.43
CA THR A 109 -4.87 -19.52 -30.19
C THR A 109 -5.25 -19.28 -31.65
N GLY A 110 -4.25 -19.01 -32.49
CA GLY A 110 -4.49 -18.57 -33.87
C GLY A 110 -5.28 -17.26 -33.91
N ASP A 111 -6.46 -17.30 -34.56
CA ASP A 111 -7.36 -16.14 -34.70
C ASP A 111 -8.50 -16.17 -33.69
N THR A 112 -8.35 -16.87 -32.57
CA THR A 112 -9.41 -16.98 -31.55
C THR A 112 -8.94 -16.67 -30.18
N LEU A 113 -9.83 -16.10 -29.36
CA LEU A 113 -9.62 -15.90 -27.92
C LEU A 113 -10.36 -17.00 -27.16
N GLN A 114 -9.65 -17.77 -26.37
CA GLN A 114 -10.21 -18.83 -25.53
C GLN A 114 -10.04 -18.47 -24.06
N SER A 115 -11.01 -18.86 -23.22
CA SER A 115 -10.86 -18.69 -21.77
C SER A 115 -9.63 -19.45 -21.28
N LEU A 116 -8.83 -18.83 -20.44
CA LEU A 116 -7.70 -19.50 -19.80
C LEU A 116 -8.22 -20.61 -18.88
N VAL A 117 -7.74 -21.84 -19.11
CA VAL A 117 -8.03 -22.98 -18.25
C VAL A 117 -6.91 -23.10 -17.21
N VAL A 118 -7.26 -22.99 -15.93
CA VAL A 118 -6.33 -23.13 -14.82
C VAL A 118 -6.33 -24.60 -14.38
N ASP A 119 -5.61 -25.41 -15.10
CA ASP A 119 -5.42 -26.84 -14.84
C ASP A 119 -4.09 -27.14 -14.12
N ALA A 120 -3.78 -28.43 -13.97
CA ALA A 120 -2.57 -28.89 -13.30
C ALA A 120 -1.28 -28.43 -14.04
N ASP A 121 -1.31 -28.40 -15.36
CA ASP A 121 -0.16 -27.99 -16.18
C ASP A 121 0.06 -26.49 -16.05
N TYR A 122 -1.02 -25.69 -16.06
CA TYR A 122 -0.93 -24.26 -15.75
C TYR A 122 -0.34 -24.01 -14.37
N LEU A 123 -0.83 -24.69 -13.33
CA LEU A 123 -0.31 -24.53 -11.97
C LEU A 123 1.15 -24.96 -11.84
N ALA A 124 1.54 -26.06 -12.51
CA ALA A 124 2.93 -26.49 -12.56
C ALA A 124 3.84 -25.43 -13.20
N SER A 125 3.36 -24.79 -14.23
CA SER A 125 4.08 -23.70 -14.90
C SER A 125 4.20 -22.46 -14.03
N VAL A 126 3.16 -22.13 -13.25
CA VAL A 126 3.24 -21.06 -12.24
C VAL A 126 4.34 -21.37 -11.24
N ALA A 127 4.42 -22.60 -10.71
CA ALA A 127 5.49 -23.02 -9.79
C ALA A 127 6.87 -22.95 -10.45
N GLY A 128 6.96 -23.29 -11.73
CA GLY A 128 8.17 -23.21 -12.55
C GLY A 128 8.81 -21.82 -12.61
N ARG A 129 8.01 -20.76 -12.43
CA ARG A 129 8.50 -19.37 -12.39
C ARG A 129 9.47 -19.13 -11.23
N TRP A 130 9.38 -19.89 -10.15
CA TRP A 130 10.33 -19.88 -9.03
C TRP A 130 11.37 -21.00 -9.11
N GLY A 131 11.46 -21.70 -10.24
CA GLY A 131 12.35 -22.86 -10.38
C GLY A 131 12.01 -24.02 -9.45
N LYS A 132 10.77 -24.09 -8.95
CA LYS A 132 10.31 -25.03 -7.94
C LYS A 132 9.21 -25.94 -8.49
N LYS A 133 9.03 -27.10 -7.83
CA LYS A 133 7.95 -28.04 -8.14
C LYS A 133 6.86 -27.94 -7.08
N ILE A 134 5.62 -28.24 -7.46
CA ILE A 134 4.51 -28.34 -6.53
C ILE A 134 4.65 -29.64 -5.73
N THR A 135 4.57 -29.53 -4.42
CA THR A 135 4.54 -30.69 -3.50
C THR A 135 3.12 -31.01 -3.06
N HIS A 136 2.27 -30.00 -2.95
CA HIS A 136 0.87 -30.14 -2.55
C HIS A 136 0.05 -28.95 -3.07
N ILE A 137 -1.24 -29.20 -3.34
CA ILE A 137 -2.22 -28.17 -3.75
C ILE A 137 -3.41 -28.24 -2.80
N ASP A 138 -3.73 -27.12 -2.16
CA ASP A 138 -5.00 -26.95 -1.46
C ASP A 138 -5.95 -26.12 -2.32
N THR A 139 -7.23 -26.52 -2.36
CA THR A 139 -8.30 -25.70 -2.88
C THR A 139 -8.98 -24.97 -1.74
N LEU A 140 -9.03 -23.64 -1.82
CA LEU A 140 -9.57 -22.79 -0.79
C LEU A 140 -10.86 -22.13 -1.28
N ASP A 141 -11.98 -22.49 -0.67
CA ASP A 141 -13.32 -21.89 -0.97
C ASP A 141 -13.58 -20.64 -0.11
N ALA A 142 -12.64 -20.25 0.75
CA ALA A 142 -12.74 -19.11 1.63
C ALA A 142 -11.41 -18.34 1.70
N LEU A 143 -11.49 -17.08 2.12
CA LEU A 143 -10.31 -16.25 2.36
C LEU A 143 -9.44 -16.84 3.46
N ASP A 144 -8.13 -16.80 3.26
CA ASP A 144 -7.10 -17.27 4.17
C ASP A 144 -6.37 -16.09 4.84
N GLN A 145 -5.53 -16.39 5.85
CA GLN A 145 -4.74 -15.39 6.57
C GLN A 145 -3.81 -14.59 5.66
N TRP A 146 -3.37 -15.17 4.55
CA TRP A 146 -2.44 -14.54 3.61
C TRP A 146 -3.12 -13.84 2.44
N VAL A 147 -4.41 -14.13 2.22
CA VAL A 147 -5.31 -13.47 1.27
C VAL A 147 -6.61 -13.01 1.97
N PRO A 148 -6.50 -12.16 3.02
CA PRO A 148 -7.63 -11.86 3.91
C PRO A 148 -8.55 -10.75 3.39
N PHE A 149 -8.33 -10.25 2.17
CA PHE A 149 -8.99 -9.06 1.65
C PHE A 149 -10.33 -9.38 1.02
N GLY A 150 -11.41 -8.78 1.51
CA GLY A 150 -12.78 -9.02 1.07
C GLY A 150 -13.00 -8.86 -0.44
N ARG A 151 -12.25 -7.95 -1.10
CA ARG A 151 -12.28 -7.75 -2.55
C ARG A 151 -11.83 -8.97 -3.38
N LEU A 152 -11.13 -9.93 -2.77
CA LEU A 152 -10.69 -11.14 -3.45
C LEU A 152 -11.73 -12.27 -3.44
N ARG A 153 -12.90 -12.08 -2.81
CA ARG A 153 -13.94 -13.10 -2.77
C ARG A 153 -14.48 -13.48 -4.15
N GLU A 154 -14.48 -12.55 -5.06
CA GLU A 154 -14.95 -12.77 -6.44
C GLU A 154 -14.02 -13.69 -7.23
N GLU A 155 -12.77 -13.83 -6.79
CA GLU A 155 -11.78 -14.70 -7.42
C GLU A 155 -11.72 -16.11 -6.80
N LEU A 156 -12.56 -16.41 -5.81
CA LEU A 156 -12.66 -17.75 -5.23
C LEU A 156 -13.24 -18.76 -6.24
N PRO A 157 -12.86 -20.04 -6.14
CA PRO A 157 -11.88 -20.61 -5.21
C PRO A 157 -10.44 -20.26 -5.57
N PHE A 158 -9.52 -20.38 -4.60
CA PHE A 158 -8.07 -20.22 -4.83
C PHE A 158 -7.36 -21.57 -4.78
N TYR A 159 -6.28 -21.70 -5.54
CA TYR A 159 -5.31 -22.76 -5.36
C TYR A 159 -4.15 -22.24 -4.54
N ARG A 160 -3.88 -22.89 -3.39
CA ARG A 160 -2.67 -22.66 -2.61
C ARG A 160 -1.66 -23.74 -2.96
N LEU A 161 -0.61 -23.34 -3.66
CA LEU A 161 0.47 -24.20 -4.09
C LEU A 161 1.55 -24.22 -3.03
N HIS A 162 1.88 -25.37 -2.51
CA HIS A 162 3.06 -25.59 -1.66
C HIS A 162 4.22 -25.98 -2.56
N LEU A 163 5.27 -25.15 -2.58
CA LEU A 163 6.41 -25.34 -3.45
C LEU A 163 7.52 -26.12 -2.75
N SER A 164 8.33 -26.83 -3.53
CA SER A 164 9.49 -27.58 -3.06
C SER A 164 10.57 -26.67 -2.46
N GLY A 165 11.39 -27.23 -1.54
CA GLY A 165 12.46 -26.52 -0.81
C GLY A 165 12.11 -26.27 0.64
N ASP A 166 13.13 -25.87 1.43
CA ASP A 166 13.03 -25.78 2.90
C ASP A 166 12.39 -24.48 3.40
N GLU A 167 12.17 -23.51 2.50
CA GLU A 167 11.63 -22.18 2.84
C GLU A 167 10.14 -22.19 3.18
N GLY A 168 9.44 -23.30 2.90
CA GLY A 168 7.98 -23.39 3.07
C GLY A 168 7.25 -22.36 2.24
N HIS A 169 7.62 -22.24 0.96
CA HIS A 169 7.10 -21.27 0.01
C HIS A 169 5.68 -21.66 -0.40
N GLU A 170 4.74 -20.72 -0.31
CA GLU A 170 3.35 -20.87 -0.70
C GLU A 170 2.98 -19.79 -1.71
N VAL A 171 2.24 -20.18 -2.75
CA VAL A 171 1.75 -19.30 -3.82
C VAL A 171 0.24 -19.47 -3.96
N TYR A 172 -0.49 -18.37 -3.97
CA TYR A 172 -1.95 -18.35 -4.12
C TYR A 172 -2.32 -17.95 -5.53
N VAL A 173 -3.08 -18.78 -6.20
CA VAL A 173 -3.50 -18.58 -7.60
C VAL A 173 -5.03 -18.56 -7.68
N ALA A 174 -5.58 -17.55 -8.34
CA ALA A 174 -7.02 -17.48 -8.61
C ALA A 174 -7.42 -18.53 -9.64
N SER A 175 -8.46 -19.33 -9.35
CA SER A 175 -8.86 -20.43 -10.23
C SER A 175 -9.45 -19.96 -11.56
N ARG A 176 -10.05 -18.77 -11.60
CA ARG A 176 -10.70 -18.22 -12.80
C ARG A 176 -9.75 -17.44 -13.68
N SER A 177 -8.96 -16.56 -13.08
CA SER A 177 -8.08 -15.65 -13.83
C SER A 177 -6.65 -16.18 -13.99
N GLY A 178 -6.27 -17.25 -13.29
CA GLY A 178 -4.89 -17.76 -13.25
C GLY A 178 -3.89 -16.74 -12.64
N ARG A 179 -4.38 -15.66 -12.03
CA ARG A 179 -3.55 -14.62 -11.45
C ARG A 179 -2.94 -15.09 -10.15
N VAL A 180 -1.64 -14.85 -9.98
CA VAL A 180 -1.00 -14.98 -8.68
C VAL A 180 -1.48 -13.83 -7.78
N LEU A 181 -2.10 -14.18 -6.67
CA LEU A 181 -2.70 -13.24 -5.72
C LEU A 181 -1.72 -12.86 -4.62
N GLN A 182 -0.93 -13.83 -4.21
CA GLN A 182 -0.01 -13.70 -3.09
C GLN A 182 1.05 -14.80 -3.15
N GLU A 183 2.21 -14.48 -2.62
CA GLU A 183 3.26 -15.44 -2.31
C GLU A 183 3.83 -15.17 -0.93
N SER A 184 4.38 -16.17 -0.28
CA SER A 184 5.06 -16.00 1.01
C SER A 184 5.93 -17.20 1.36
N THR A 185 7.03 -16.92 2.01
CA THR A 185 7.88 -17.91 2.68
C THR A 185 7.48 -18.07 4.15
N ARG A 186 7.94 -19.14 4.80
CA ARG A 186 7.72 -19.35 6.25
C ARG A 186 8.29 -18.20 7.09
N SER A 187 9.43 -17.67 6.70
CA SER A 187 10.07 -16.55 7.40
C SER A 187 9.22 -15.28 7.33
N GLU A 188 8.70 -14.94 6.13
CA GLU A 188 7.85 -13.76 5.96
C GLU A 188 6.55 -13.88 6.74
N ARG A 189 5.94 -15.07 6.75
CA ARG A 189 4.75 -15.36 7.56
C ARG A 189 5.02 -15.21 9.05
N PHE A 190 6.16 -15.69 9.53
CA PHE A 190 6.56 -15.50 10.94
C PHE A 190 6.71 -14.02 11.30
N TRP A 191 7.42 -13.26 10.49
CA TRP A 191 7.61 -11.84 10.74
C TRP A 191 6.31 -11.03 10.59
N ALA A 192 5.41 -11.44 9.71
CA ALA A 192 4.09 -10.82 9.60
C ALA A 192 3.25 -11.03 10.88
N TRP A 193 3.33 -12.20 11.53
CA TRP A 193 2.72 -12.44 12.83
C TRP A 193 3.34 -11.61 13.97
N CYS A 194 4.62 -11.29 13.89
CA CYS A 194 5.28 -10.40 14.85
C CYS A 194 5.03 -8.92 14.59
N GLY A 195 4.78 -8.54 13.33
CA GLY A 195 4.67 -7.15 12.88
C GLY A 195 3.31 -6.77 12.35
N ALA A 196 3.08 -7.00 11.07
CA ALA A 196 1.94 -6.47 10.33
C ALA A 196 0.57 -6.91 10.88
N ILE A 197 0.41 -8.18 11.24
CA ILE A 197 -0.87 -8.72 11.70
C ILE A 197 -1.32 -8.06 13.00
N PRO A 198 -0.52 -8.00 14.09
CA PRO A 198 -0.95 -7.31 15.31
C PRO A 198 -1.00 -5.78 15.16
N HIS A 199 -0.17 -5.17 14.31
CA HIS A 199 -0.16 -3.73 14.14
C HIS A 199 -1.40 -3.22 13.41
N TRP A 200 -1.79 -3.89 12.33
CA TRP A 200 -2.95 -3.52 11.51
C TRP A 200 -4.22 -4.30 11.87
N ILE A 201 -4.14 -5.21 12.85
CA ILE A 201 -5.25 -6.11 13.23
C ILE A 201 -5.74 -6.89 12.01
N TYR A 202 -4.82 -7.47 11.24
CA TYR A 202 -5.09 -8.22 10.00
C TYR A 202 -5.44 -9.69 10.29
N LEU A 203 -6.31 -9.94 11.26
CA LEU A 203 -6.89 -11.25 11.48
C LEU A 203 -7.98 -11.50 10.42
N THR A 204 -7.94 -12.63 9.75
CA THR A 204 -8.82 -12.94 8.61
C THR A 204 -10.30 -12.69 8.89
N PHE A 205 -10.80 -13.15 10.05
CA PHE A 205 -12.21 -12.99 10.42
C PHE A 205 -12.65 -11.53 10.64
N ILE A 206 -11.68 -10.63 10.85
CA ILE A 206 -11.93 -9.18 10.92
C ILE A 206 -11.68 -8.57 9.52
N ARG A 207 -10.51 -8.85 8.93
CA ARG A 207 -10.04 -8.17 7.72
C ARG A 207 -10.82 -8.55 6.45
N SER A 208 -11.46 -9.71 6.45
CA SER A 208 -12.35 -10.13 5.36
C SER A 208 -13.61 -9.25 5.22
N ASN A 209 -13.96 -8.50 6.24
CA ASN A 209 -14.97 -7.46 6.20
C ASN A 209 -14.29 -6.10 6.41
N GLN A 210 -14.17 -5.32 5.31
CA GLN A 210 -13.49 -4.02 5.31
C GLN A 210 -14.12 -3.03 6.30
N GLU A 211 -15.45 -2.97 6.36
CA GLU A 211 -16.17 -2.06 7.23
C GLU A 211 -16.00 -2.42 8.71
N LEU A 212 -16.13 -3.70 9.04
CA LEU A 212 -15.90 -4.17 10.42
C LEU A 212 -14.47 -3.85 10.88
N TRP A 213 -13.49 -4.12 10.02
CA TRP A 213 -12.07 -3.82 10.30
C TRP A 213 -11.87 -2.33 10.54
N ARG A 214 -12.42 -1.48 9.67
CA ARG A 214 -12.33 -0.02 9.77
C ARG A 214 -12.91 0.50 11.09
N TRP A 215 -14.11 0.05 11.46
CA TRP A 215 -14.75 0.45 12.70
C TRP A 215 -13.99 -0.01 13.96
N ILE A 216 -13.40 -1.21 13.95
CA ILE A 216 -12.54 -1.68 15.04
C ILE A 216 -11.35 -0.75 15.23
N ILE A 217 -10.64 -0.38 14.14
CA ILE A 217 -9.51 0.54 14.20
C ILE A 217 -9.97 1.93 14.71
N ILE A 218 -11.08 2.46 14.21
CA ILE A 218 -11.62 3.75 14.63
C ILE A 218 -11.91 3.76 16.14
N VAL A 219 -12.63 2.76 16.63
CA VAL A 219 -12.99 2.68 18.07
C VAL A 219 -11.75 2.53 18.95
N LEU A 220 -10.85 1.60 18.62
CA LEU A 220 -9.62 1.40 19.39
C LEU A 220 -8.69 2.62 19.34
N GLY A 221 -8.56 3.23 18.17
CA GLY A 221 -7.78 4.46 17.99
C GLY A 221 -8.36 5.65 18.76
N ALA A 222 -9.68 5.83 18.74
CA ALA A 222 -10.34 6.90 19.49
C ALA A 222 -10.17 6.73 21.01
N LEU A 223 -10.40 5.52 21.52
CA LEU A 223 -10.19 5.20 22.95
C LEU A 223 -8.71 5.37 23.33
N GLY A 224 -7.79 4.94 22.47
CA GLY A 224 -6.35 5.10 22.66
C GLY A 224 -5.93 6.57 22.65
N THR A 225 -6.44 7.37 21.73
CA THR A 225 -6.18 8.82 21.68
C THR A 225 -6.65 9.51 22.95
N PHE A 226 -7.85 9.20 23.41
CA PHE A 226 -8.36 9.76 24.66
C PHE A 226 -7.52 9.31 25.88
N MET A 227 -7.09 8.05 25.91
CA MET A 227 -6.21 7.53 26.95
C MET A 227 -4.86 8.27 26.96
N THR A 228 -4.23 8.47 25.82
CA THR A 228 -2.93 9.16 25.72
C THR A 228 -3.03 10.64 26.08
N LEU A 229 -4.07 11.34 25.61
CA LEU A 229 -4.35 12.73 25.95
C LEU A 229 -4.55 12.90 27.46
N SER A 230 -5.39 12.05 28.08
CA SER A 230 -5.64 12.07 29.51
C SER A 230 -4.38 11.77 30.32
N GLY A 231 -3.55 10.82 29.87
CA GLY A 231 -2.28 10.47 30.50
C GLY A 231 -1.26 11.60 30.45
N PHE A 232 -1.13 12.24 29.29
CA PHE A 232 -0.24 13.39 29.11
C PHE A 232 -0.65 14.58 29.98
N TYR A 233 -1.96 14.90 30.01
CA TYR A 233 -2.51 15.91 30.89
C TYR A 233 -2.20 15.61 32.38
N ILE A 234 -2.43 14.38 32.83
CA ILE A 234 -2.13 13.96 34.22
C ILE A 234 -0.61 14.10 34.48
N GLY A 235 0.23 13.70 33.55
CA GLY A 235 1.68 13.81 33.64
C GLY A 235 2.11 15.23 33.96
N ILE A 236 1.72 16.19 33.14
CA ILE A 236 2.04 17.62 33.33
C ILE A 236 1.42 18.19 34.63
N ALA A 237 0.15 17.87 34.87
CA ALA A 237 -0.55 18.39 36.05
C ALA A 237 0.07 17.92 37.38
N GLN A 238 0.61 16.70 37.43
CA GLN A 238 1.26 16.18 38.64
C GLN A 238 2.61 16.86 38.90
N TYR A 239 3.39 17.21 37.92
CA TYR A 239 4.60 18.03 38.08
C TYR A 239 4.22 19.40 38.69
N ARG A 240 3.28 20.13 38.15
CA ARG A 240 2.88 21.47 38.59
C ARG A 240 2.34 21.50 40.02
N LEU A 241 1.66 20.45 40.46
CA LEU A 241 1.01 20.41 41.78
C LEU A 241 2.00 20.09 42.91
N ARG A 242 3.03 19.28 42.64
CA ARG A 242 3.98 18.82 43.66
C ARG A 242 5.25 19.65 43.76
N THR A 243 5.64 20.35 42.71
CA THR A 243 6.76 21.32 42.75
C THR A 243 6.52 22.48 43.72
N LYS A 244 5.25 22.77 44.05
CA LYS A 244 4.88 23.76 45.09
C LYS A 244 5.02 23.25 46.52
N LYS A 245 5.16 21.95 46.78
CA LYS A 245 5.11 21.35 48.11
C LYS A 245 6.35 20.56 48.55
N GLN A 246 7.28 20.24 47.66
CA GLN A 246 8.49 19.46 47.98
C GLN A 246 9.64 19.85 47.06
N ALA A 247 10.89 19.76 47.57
CA ALA A 247 12.09 19.94 46.79
C ALA A 247 12.05 19.09 45.50
N CYS A 248 12.28 19.75 44.39
CA CYS A 248 12.12 19.22 43.02
C CYS A 248 12.83 17.88 42.81
N LYS A 249 12.09 16.78 42.78
CA LYS A 249 12.61 15.54 42.21
C LYS A 249 12.43 15.64 40.72
N LEU A 250 13.49 15.96 40.02
CA LEU A 250 13.51 16.17 38.55
C LEU A 250 12.86 15.01 37.76
N PHE A 251 12.98 13.77 38.26
CA PHE A 251 12.56 12.58 37.57
C PHE A 251 11.05 12.33 37.67
N SER A 252 10.44 12.35 38.87
CA SER A 252 9.00 12.13 39.03
C SER A 252 8.54 12.44 40.46
N PRO A 253 7.33 12.99 40.63
CA PRO A 253 6.77 13.28 41.97
C PRO A 253 6.18 12.05 42.67
N TYR A 254 6.14 10.87 42.04
CA TYR A 254 5.54 9.68 42.62
C TYR A 254 6.48 8.92 43.56
N PRO A 255 5.99 8.31 44.65
CA PRO A 255 6.84 7.59 45.61
C PRO A 255 7.27 6.19 45.12
N LYS A 256 6.43 5.52 44.31
CA LYS A 256 6.70 4.16 43.85
C LYS A 256 7.46 4.16 42.54
N ARG A 257 8.55 3.38 42.45
CA ARG A 257 9.46 3.31 41.30
C ARG A 257 8.73 3.07 39.97
N ARG A 258 7.75 2.17 39.93
CA ARG A 258 6.92 1.89 38.73
C ARG A 258 6.13 3.09 38.25
N GLN A 259 5.50 3.83 39.20
CA GLN A 259 4.78 5.06 38.90
C GLN A 259 5.72 6.18 38.44
N GLN A 260 6.96 6.20 38.97
CA GLN A 260 7.98 7.16 38.56
C GLN A 260 8.36 6.93 37.08
N TRP A 261 8.64 5.68 36.70
CA TRP A 261 8.99 5.32 35.35
C TRP A 261 7.84 5.61 34.38
N HIS A 262 6.65 5.13 34.68
CA HIS A 262 5.47 5.37 33.83
C HIS A 262 5.18 6.86 33.66
N HIS A 263 5.25 7.64 34.74
CA HIS A 263 5.02 9.08 34.71
C HIS A 263 6.09 9.81 33.90
N PHE A 264 7.36 9.52 34.12
CA PHE A 264 8.47 10.18 33.42
C PHE A 264 8.42 9.86 31.93
N PHE A 265 8.48 8.58 31.58
CA PHE A 265 8.48 8.18 30.18
C PHE A 265 7.17 8.52 29.49
N GLY A 266 6.02 8.39 30.16
CA GLY A 266 4.72 8.78 29.64
C GLY A 266 4.58 10.28 29.39
N THR A 267 5.26 11.12 30.18
CA THR A 267 5.29 12.57 29.91
C THR A 267 6.25 12.91 28.77
N VAL A 268 7.42 12.29 28.72
CA VAL A 268 8.41 12.52 27.66
C VAL A 268 7.93 12.01 26.30
N SER A 269 7.38 10.79 26.22
CA SER A 269 6.90 10.18 24.98
C SER A 269 5.43 10.50 24.68
N GLY A 270 4.72 11.16 25.58
CA GLY A 270 3.27 11.33 25.52
C GLY A 270 2.80 12.04 24.26
N LEU A 271 3.51 13.09 23.84
CA LEU A 271 3.17 13.81 22.61
C LEU A 271 3.32 12.91 21.36
N MET A 272 4.35 12.07 21.34
CA MET A 272 4.58 11.14 20.24
C MET A 272 3.53 10.01 20.22
N LEU A 273 3.17 9.48 21.40
CA LEU A 273 2.08 8.51 21.52
C LEU A 273 0.75 9.08 21.02
N ILE A 274 0.43 10.33 21.39
CA ILE A 274 -0.78 11.02 20.89
C ILE A 274 -0.69 11.13 19.35
N ALA A 275 0.43 11.60 18.82
CA ALA A 275 0.61 11.75 17.39
C ALA A 275 0.42 10.41 16.66
N TRP A 276 1.08 9.34 17.10
CA TRP A 276 1.02 8.03 16.46
C TRP A 276 -0.37 7.38 16.52
N ILE A 277 -1.03 7.42 17.69
CA ILE A 277 -2.36 6.81 17.80
C ILE A 277 -3.40 7.61 17.02
N LEU A 278 -3.35 8.95 17.13
CA LEU A 278 -4.27 9.83 16.39
C LEU A 278 -4.09 9.70 14.87
N THR A 279 -2.85 9.73 14.38
CA THR A 279 -2.60 9.63 12.94
C THR A 279 -2.85 8.22 12.41
N GLY A 280 -2.65 7.18 13.23
CA GLY A 280 -3.07 5.82 12.91
C GLY A 280 -4.60 5.67 12.83
N LEU A 281 -5.34 6.34 13.70
CA LEU A 281 -6.80 6.43 13.61
C LEU A 281 -7.23 7.17 12.33
N LEU A 282 -6.63 8.32 12.08
CA LEU A 282 -6.98 9.16 10.93
C LEU A 282 -6.64 8.50 9.59
N SER A 283 -5.66 7.61 9.52
CA SER A 283 -5.29 6.90 8.28
C SER A 283 -6.34 5.93 7.73
N VAL A 284 -7.37 5.61 8.52
CA VAL A 284 -8.48 4.73 8.10
C VAL A 284 -9.81 5.47 7.99
N VAL A 285 -9.81 6.77 8.25
CA VAL A 285 -10.96 7.64 8.01
C VAL A 285 -10.86 8.11 6.57
N ASP A 286 -11.86 7.80 5.76
CA ASP A 286 -11.94 8.31 4.41
C ASP A 286 -12.17 9.83 4.50
N TYR A 287 -11.17 10.57 4.07
CA TYR A 287 -11.33 12.00 3.82
C TYR A 287 -11.98 12.15 2.43
N GLU A 288 -13.24 11.69 2.31
CA GLU A 288 -14.04 12.20 1.21
C GLU A 288 -14.13 13.72 1.46
N THR A 289 -13.28 14.46 0.77
CA THR A 289 -13.59 15.84 0.50
C THR A 289 -14.94 15.80 -0.19
N THR A 290 -15.96 16.32 0.46
CA THR A 290 -17.38 16.27 0.09
C THR A 290 -17.69 16.97 -1.23
N GLU A 291 -16.69 17.41 -1.94
CA GLU A 291 -16.74 17.87 -3.30
C GLU A 291 -16.03 16.83 -4.16
N ALA A 292 -16.81 16.00 -4.86
CA ALA A 292 -16.32 15.29 -6.01
C ALA A 292 -15.49 16.29 -6.83
N THR A 293 -14.26 15.91 -7.18
CA THR A 293 -13.43 16.79 -8.01
C THR A 293 -14.28 17.23 -9.20
N ASP A 294 -14.48 18.54 -9.38
CA ASP A 294 -15.24 19.09 -10.51
C ASP A 294 -14.63 18.69 -11.86
N TYR A 295 -13.50 17.96 -11.82
CA TYR A 295 -12.69 17.58 -12.96
C TYR A 295 -12.57 16.06 -13.08
N PRO A 296 -12.74 15.50 -14.28
CA PRO A 296 -12.55 14.05 -14.54
C PRO A 296 -11.04 13.73 -14.60
N VAL A 297 -10.38 13.76 -13.43
CA VAL A 297 -8.93 13.53 -13.27
C VAL A 297 -8.50 12.13 -13.67
N ASP A 298 -9.40 11.16 -13.62
CA ASP A 298 -9.25 9.79 -14.11
C ASP A 298 -8.89 9.73 -15.59
N LYS A 299 -9.34 10.72 -16.39
CA LYS A 299 -9.01 10.80 -17.82
C LYS A 299 -7.54 11.06 -18.11
N ILE A 300 -6.76 11.56 -17.14
CA ILE A 300 -5.33 11.82 -17.33
C ILE A 300 -4.53 10.51 -17.30
N ALA A 301 -4.93 9.53 -16.48
CA ALA A 301 -4.27 8.24 -16.37
C ALA A 301 -5.19 7.12 -16.90
N GLY A 302 -6.02 7.44 -17.88
CA GLY A 302 -7.01 6.53 -18.42
C GLY A 302 -6.44 5.54 -19.43
N TYR A 303 -7.10 4.41 -19.55
CA TYR A 303 -6.88 3.48 -20.66
C TYR A 303 -7.50 4.08 -21.94
N PRO A 304 -6.82 4.07 -23.09
CA PRO A 304 -7.39 4.58 -24.32
C PRO A 304 -8.55 3.68 -24.78
N HIS A 305 -9.62 4.31 -25.20
CA HIS A 305 -10.89 3.66 -25.53
C HIS A 305 -10.83 2.71 -26.74
N THR A 306 -9.78 2.78 -27.57
CA THR A 306 -9.63 1.91 -28.75
C THR A 306 -8.19 1.50 -29.00
N LEU A 307 -7.96 0.26 -29.38
CA LEU A 307 -6.64 -0.24 -29.81
C LEU A 307 -6.13 0.42 -31.09
N ALA A 308 -7.01 1.00 -31.90
CA ALA A 308 -6.64 1.75 -33.12
C ALA A 308 -5.71 2.95 -32.85
N SER A 309 -5.68 3.44 -31.61
CA SER A 309 -4.76 4.51 -31.21
C SER A 309 -3.31 4.05 -31.16
N TYR A 310 -3.07 2.74 -31.01
CA TYR A 310 -1.73 2.15 -30.93
C TYR A 310 -1.26 1.74 -32.33
N GLN A 311 -0.40 2.55 -32.90
CA GLN A 311 0.07 2.37 -34.29
C GLN A 311 1.39 1.61 -34.41
N THR A 312 2.08 1.38 -33.27
CA THR A 312 3.41 0.75 -33.26
C THR A 312 3.33 -0.69 -33.76
N ASP A 313 4.25 -1.04 -34.69
CA ASP A 313 4.44 -2.42 -35.10
C ASP A 313 5.00 -3.23 -33.94
N LEU A 314 4.20 -4.19 -33.46
CA LEU A 314 4.55 -5.02 -32.30
C LEU A 314 5.63 -6.04 -32.65
N THR A 315 5.80 -6.42 -33.92
CA THR A 315 6.86 -7.32 -34.38
C THR A 315 8.20 -6.60 -34.34
N ASP A 316 8.26 -5.35 -34.82
CA ASP A 316 9.45 -4.52 -34.75
C ASP A 316 9.81 -4.19 -33.30
N LEU A 317 8.80 -3.92 -32.47
CA LEU A 317 9.00 -3.69 -31.02
C LEU A 317 9.58 -4.94 -30.35
N ARG A 318 9.03 -6.12 -30.67
CA ARG A 318 9.54 -7.39 -30.14
C ARG A 318 10.98 -7.67 -30.57
N ALA A 319 11.35 -7.28 -31.79
CA ALA A 319 12.72 -7.39 -32.28
C ALA A 319 13.71 -6.45 -31.54
N GLN A 320 13.25 -5.25 -31.14
CA GLN A 320 14.04 -4.32 -30.32
C GLN A 320 14.14 -4.76 -28.86
N GLU A 321 13.15 -5.51 -28.35
CA GLU A 321 13.08 -5.99 -26.97
C GLU A 321 13.21 -7.52 -26.91
N PRO A 322 14.43 -8.08 -27.06
CA PRO A 322 14.63 -9.53 -27.10
C PRO A 322 14.28 -10.24 -25.79
N GLU A 323 14.30 -9.53 -24.64
CA GLU A 323 13.95 -10.05 -23.33
C GLU A 323 12.50 -9.75 -22.92
N LEU A 324 11.64 -9.37 -23.88
CA LEU A 324 10.26 -9.00 -23.62
C LEU A 324 9.44 -10.17 -23.06
N ARG A 325 8.87 -9.96 -21.88
CA ARG A 325 8.04 -10.94 -21.15
C ARG A 325 6.59 -10.50 -21.00
N GLN A 326 6.37 -9.19 -21.01
CA GLN A 326 5.04 -8.59 -20.91
C GLN A 326 5.01 -7.29 -21.71
N LEU A 327 3.87 -7.05 -22.34
CA LEU A 327 3.57 -5.82 -23.05
C LEU A 327 2.21 -5.30 -22.57
N SER A 328 2.21 -4.10 -22.00
CA SER A 328 0.99 -3.44 -21.51
C SER A 328 0.66 -2.23 -22.36
N PHE A 329 -0.64 -2.06 -22.60
CA PHE A 329 -1.20 -0.93 -23.32
C PHE A 329 -1.66 0.09 -22.29
N GLU A 330 -0.96 1.19 -22.19
CA GLU A 330 -1.19 2.27 -21.20
C GLU A 330 -1.44 3.59 -21.95
N SER A 331 -1.83 4.64 -21.22
CA SER A 331 -1.97 5.98 -21.79
C SER A 331 -1.70 7.07 -20.75
N LEU A 332 -1.33 8.25 -21.25
CA LEU A 332 -1.44 9.52 -20.53
C LEU A 332 -2.46 10.40 -21.26
N GLY A 333 -3.66 10.51 -20.72
CA GLY A 333 -4.77 11.17 -21.42
C GLY A 333 -5.01 10.50 -22.77
N THR A 334 -4.90 11.28 -23.86
CA THR A 334 -5.07 10.79 -25.22
C THR A 334 -3.81 10.19 -25.86
N ILE A 335 -2.68 10.18 -25.13
CA ILE A 335 -1.40 9.68 -25.63
C ILE A 335 -1.29 8.20 -25.36
N PRO A 336 -1.35 7.33 -26.37
CA PRO A 336 -1.17 5.88 -26.19
C PRO A 336 0.30 5.55 -25.93
N ILE A 337 0.54 4.67 -24.96
CA ILE A 337 1.86 4.27 -24.50
C ILE A 337 1.92 2.74 -24.45
N LEU A 338 2.98 2.17 -25.02
CA LEU A 338 3.29 0.76 -24.85
C LEU A 338 4.37 0.62 -23.80
N ARG A 339 4.08 -0.17 -22.76
CA ARG A 339 5.04 -0.52 -21.71
C ARG A 339 5.57 -1.92 -21.97
N ALA A 340 6.83 -2.00 -22.35
CA ALA A 340 7.54 -3.24 -22.57
C ALA A 340 8.31 -3.65 -21.31
N GLU A 341 8.05 -4.84 -20.79
CA GLU A 341 8.64 -5.34 -19.54
C GLU A 341 9.42 -6.63 -19.81
N GLY A 342 10.70 -6.60 -19.50
CA GLY A 342 11.60 -7.73 -19.48
C GLY A 342 12.05 -8.08 -18.06
N ALA A 343 13.25 -8.64 -17.92
CA ALA A 343 13.88 -8.91 -16.62
C ALA A 343 14.36 -7.62 -15.92
N ASP A 344 14.70 -6.61 -16.72
CA ASP A 344 15.20 -5.32 -16.26
C ASP A 344 14.09 -4.28 -16.06
N LYS A 345 14.48 -3.00 -16.08
CA LYS A 345 13.51 -1.90 -15.99
C LYS A 345 12.61 -1.87 -17.23
N PRO A 346 11.32 -1.51 -17.06
CA PRO A 346 10.41 -1.38 -18.18
C PRO A 346 10.85 -0.24 -19.11
N HIS A 347 10.70 -0.46 -20.43
CA HIS A 347 10.81 0.56 -21.45
C HIS A 347 9.42 1.02 -21.88
N TYR A 348 9.29 2.29 -22.19
CA TYR A 348 8.03 2.88 -22.62
C TYR A 348 8.18 3.45 -24.02
N TYR A 349 7.20 3.18 -24.87
CA TYR A 349 7.19 3.54 -26.28
C TYR A 349 6.00 4.45 -26.59
N ASP A 350 6.26 5.45 -27.44
CA ASP A 350 5.22 6.28 -28.00
C ASP A 350 4.44 5.51 -29.05
N ALA A 351 3.27 5.04 -28.69
CA ALA A 351 2.48 4.16 -29.53
C ALA A 351 1.78 4.87 -30.71
N ARG A 352 1.94 6.19 -30.87
CA ARG A 352 1.51 6.95 -32.06
C ARG A 352 2.44 6.73 -33.27
N CYS A 353 3.63 6.20 -33.03
CA CYS A 353 4.64 5.98 -34.07
C CYS A 353 4.57 4.53 -34.53
N VAL A 354 4.55 4.28 -35.86
CA VAL A 354 4.58 2.93 -36.44
C VAL A 354 5.91 2.23 -36.10
N THR A 355 7.04 2.91 -36.28
CA THR A 355 8.34 2.41 -35.83
C THR A 355 8.50 2.64 -34.33
N PRO A 356 8.85 1.60 -33.55
CA PRO A 356 9.02 1.72 -32.11
C PRO A 356 9.99 2.83 -31.73
N ARG A 357 9.54 3.77 -30.94
CA ARG A 357 10.32 4.91 -30.46
C ARG A 357 10.08 5.08 -28.96
N LEU A 358 11.17 5.17 -28.20
CA LEU A 358 11.09 5.44 -26.76
C LEU A 358 10.32 6.72 -26.48
N LEU A 359 9.46 6.65 -25.46
CA LEU A 359 8.64 7.76 -25.03
C LEU A 359 9.52 8.90 -24.50
N ALA A 360 9.24 10.11 -24.96
CA ALA A 360 9.88 11.33 -24.49
C ALA A 360 8.85 12.47 -24.51
N LEU A 361 8.18 12.68 -23.39
CA LEU A 361 7.11 13.69 -23.28
C LEU A 361 7.72 15.05 -22.91
N ASP A 362 7.44 16.04 -23.72
CA ASP A 362 7.73 17.41 -23.39
C ASP A 362 6.61 18.05 -22.54
N SER A 363 6.94 19.13 -21.88
CA SER A 363 5.98 19.86 -21.02
C SER A 363 4.77 20.39 -21.78
N THR A 364 4.92 20.73 -23.07
CA THR A 364 3.83 21.28 -23.88
C THR A 364 2.80 20.23 -24.23
N THR A 365 3.25 19.01 -24.49
CA THR A 365 2.39 17.85 -24.75
C THR A 365 1.61 17.48 -23.49
N ILE A 366 2.28 17.37 -22.33
CA ILE A 366 1.63 17.08 -21.05
C ILE A 366 0.62 18.17 -20.69
N LEU A 367 1.00 19.43 -20.88
CA LEU A 367 0.13 20.59 -20.61
C LEU A 367 -1.15 20.57 -21.46
N ARG A 368 -1.05 20.11 -22.71
CA ARG A 368 -2.23 19.95 -23.58
C ARG A 368 -3.20 18.93 -23.00
N GLU A 369 -2.74 17.79 -22.53
CA GLU A 369 -3.60 16.77 -21.88
C GLU A 369 -4.25 17.33 -20.61
N LEU A 370 -3.49 18.04 -19.76
CA LEU A 370 -4.04 18.64 -18.55
C LEU A 370 -5.08 19.73 -18.87
N ARG A 371 -4.85 20.56 -19.87
CA ARG A 371 -5.81 21.59 -20.31
C ARG A 371 -7.10 21.00 -20.88
N SER A 372 -7.05 19.83 -21.48
CA SER A 372 -8.25 19.12 -21.96
C SER A 372 -9.20 18.73 -20.82
N VAL A 373 -8.65 18.53 -19.61
CA VAL A 373 -9.40 18.13 -18.41
C VAL A 373 -9.78 19.36 -17.56
N PHE A 374 -8.83 20.26 -17.28
CA PHE A 374 -9.02 21.39 -16.37
C PHE A 374 -9.47 22.69 -17.07
N GLY A 375 -9.29 22.75 -18.38
CA GLY A 375 -9.65 23.93 -19.18
C GLY A 375 -8.58 25.04 -19.17
N ASP A 376 -8.74 26.02 -20.08
CA ASP A 376 -7.79 27.13 -20.26
C ASP A 376 -7.98 28.29 -19.26
N ARG A 377 -8.96 28.21 -18.38
CA ARG A 377 -9.25 29.27 -17.39
C ARG A 377 -8.30 29.28 -16.21
N HIS A 378 -7.61 28.18 -15.99
CA HIS A 378 -6.67 28.01 -14.89
C HIS A 378 -5.27 28.45 -15.29
N SER A 379 -4.50 28.92 -14.32
CA SER A 379 -3.09 29.15 -14.51
C SER A 379 -2.31 27.85 -14.26
N TYR A 380 -1.27 27.64 -15.07
CA TYR A 380 -0.43 26.46 -15.03
C TYR A 380 1.01 26.87 -14.80
N THR A 381 1.60 26.42 -13.70
CA THR A 381 3.01 26.64 -13.42
C THR A 381 3.78 25.37 -13.70
N VAL A 382 4.64 25.41 -14.71
CA VAL A 382 5.45 24.26 -15.15
C VAL A 382 6.87 24.40 -14.62
N THR A 383 7.39 23.36 -13.97
CA THR A 383 8.74 23.33 -13.40
C THR A 383 9.38 21.98 -13.69
N TRP A 384 10.64 21.98 -14.08
CA TRP A 384 11.46 20.77 -14.16
C TRP A 384 12.03 20.43 -12.79
N LEU A 385 11.73 19.25 -12.29
CA LEU A 385 12.11 18.82 -10.94
C LEU A 385 13.17 17.70 -11.02
N GLU A 386 14.37 18.01 -10.56
CA GLU A 386 15.50 17.07 -10.52
C GLU A 386 15.72 16.46 -9.14
N GLN A 387 15.06 17.01 -8.12
CA GLN A 387 15.16 16.56 -6.73
C GLN A 387 13.77 16.48 -6.12
N TYR A 388 13.60 15.61 -5.12
CA TYR A 388 12.35 15.49 -4.40
C TYR A 388 11.99 16.80 -3.70
N ASP A 389 10.72 17.19 -3.82
CA ASP A 389 10.14 18.29 -3.05
C ASP A 389 9.31 17.79 -1.86
N SER A 390 8.56 18.69 -1.21
CA SER A 390 7.76 18.36 -0.04
C SER A 390 6.62 17.39 -0.33
N ASP A 391 6.05 17.45 -1.52
CA ASP A 391 4.84 16.70 -1.89
C ASP A 391 5.17 15.45 -2.73
N TYR A 392 6.29 15.48 -3.42
CA TYR A 392 6.79 14.37 -4.23
C TYR A 392 8.03 13.77 -3.57
N ILE A 393 7.81 12.94 -2.55
CA ILE A 393 8.88 12.27 -1.79
C ILE A 393 8.48 10.85 -1.40
N HIS A 394 9.43 9.93 -1.52
CA HIS A 394 9.27 8.56 -1.07
C HIS A 394 10.50 8.10 -0.29
N ARG A 395 10.30 7.48 0.89
CA ARG A 395 11.38 7.02 1.79
C ARG A 395 12.40 6.07 1.14
N GLY A 396 12.06 5.37 0.12
CA GLY A 396 12.96 4.45 -0.60
C GLY A 396 13.54 5.04 -1.88
N HIS A 397 13.36 6.35 -2.13
CA HIS A 397 13.76 7.01 -3.40
C HIS A 397 13.27 6.26 -4.65
N LYS A 398 12.04 5.69 -4.58
CA LYS A 398 11.47 4.86 -5.66
C LYS A 398 10.67 5.65 -6.69
N LEU A 399 10.34 6.91 -6.38
CA LEU A 399 9.67 7.77 -7.36
C LEU A 399 10.69 8.22 -8.43
N PRO A 400 10.28 8.25 -9.70
CA PRO A 400 11.20 8.64 -10.78
C PRO A 400 11.60 10.11 -10.67
N LEU A 401 12.81 10.41 -11.08
CA LEU A 401 13.36 11.75 -11.30
C LEU A 401 14.28 11.68 -12.52
N PRO A 402 14.34 12.75 -13.33
CA PRO A 402 13.61 14.00 -13.21
C PRO A 402 12.16 13.90 -13.70
N VAL A 403 11.29 14.82 -13.24
CA VAL A 403 9.87 14.87 -13.64
C VAL A 403 9.41 16.29 -13.97
N TRP A 404 8.37 16.42 -14.77
CA TRP A 404 7.64 17.67 -14.92
C TRP A 404 6.67 17.86 -13.77
N ARG A 405 6.86 18.91 -12.99
CA ARG A 405 5.90 19.37 -11.99
C ARG A 405 5.02 20.44 -12.60
N ILE A 406 3.71 20.22 -12.64
CA ILE A 406 2.71 21.12 -13.20
C ILE A 406 1.69 21.42 -12.11
N ALA A 407 1.75 22.62 -11.55
CA ALA A 407 0.80 23.10 -10.57
C ALA A 407 -0.32 23.87 -11.27
N ILE A 408 -1.57 23.59 -10.89
CA ILE A 408 -2.79 24.13 -11.47
C ILE A 408 -3.54 24.87 -10.35
N ASP A 409 -3.92 26.13 -10.58
CA ASP A 409 -4.60 26.98 -9.60
C ASP A 409 -6.10 26.66 -9.46
N THR A 410 -6.42 25.40 -9.35
CA THR A 410 -7.76 24.95 -8.97
C THR A 410 -8.03 25.23 -7.50
N LYS A 411 -9.27 25.12 -7.07
CA LYS A 411 -9.66 25.24 -5.65
C LYS A 411 -8.89 24.26 -4.74
N GLU A 412 -8.59 23.06 -5.25
CA GLU A 412 -7.87 22.00 -4.54
C GLU A 412 -6.36 21.98 -4.81
N GLN A 413 -5.84 23.00 -5.50
CA GLN A 413 -4.40 23.17 -5.79
C GLN A 413 -3.77 21.88 -6.39
N HIS A 414 -4.39 21.36 -7.45
CA HIS A 414 -3.89 20.15 -8.11
C HIS A 414 -2.47 20.33 -8.61
N THR A 415 -1.62 19.36 -8.32
CA THR A 415 -0.24 19.34 -8.82
C THR A 415 0.04 17.97 -9.41
N TYR A 416 0.43 17.93 -10.67
CA TYR A 416 0.85 16.72 -11.36
C TYR A 416 2.37 16.63 -11.41
N TYR A 417 2.89 15.46 -11.10
CA TYR A 417 4.29 15.09 -11.31
C TYR A 417 4.30 14.03 -12.39
N VAL A 418 4.79 14.37 -13.58
CA VAL A 418 4.76 13.49 -14.75
C VAL A 418 6.18 13.10 -15.14
N ASP A 419 6.44 11.80 -15.14
CA ASP A 419 7.69 11.25 -15.66
C ASP A 419 7.66 11.28 -17.20
N PRO A 420 8.54 12.03 -17.85
CA PRO A 420 8.55 12.17 -19.30
C PRO A 420 8.90 10.87 -20.04
N SER A 421 9.57 9.95 -19.39
CA SER A 421 10.03 8.70 -19.99
C SER A 421 9.00 7.56 -19.89
N SER A 422 8.08 7.64 -18.96
CA SER A 422 7.05 6.61 -18.75
C SER A 422 5.62 7.10 -18.96
N GLY A 423 5.39 8.42 -18.97
CA GLY A 423 4.05 9.01 -18.97
C GLY A 423 3.31 8.83 -17.65
N ARG A 424 3.94 8.26 -16.63
CA ARG A 424 3.30 8.08 -15.32
C ARG A 424 3.09 9.40 -14.63
N ALA A 425 1.85 9.68 -14.30
CA ALA A 425 1.44 10.88 -13.60
C ALA A 425 1.12 10.57 -12.13
N HIS A 426 1.65 11.39 -11.24
CA HIS A 426 1.30 11.37 -9.82
C HIS A 426 0.60 12.67 -9.49
N LEU A 427 -0.69 12.57 -9.16
CA LEU A 427 -1.52 13.70 -8.75
C LEU A 427 -1.39 13.92 -7.25
N VAL A 428 -1.30 15.19 -6.85
CA VAL A 428 -1.36 15.63 -5.45
C VAL A 428 -2.35 16.80 -5.37
N ALA A 429 -3.43 16.60 -4.63
CA ALA A 429 -4.39 17.64 -4.26
C ALA A 429 -4.22 18.05 -2.78
N ASP A 430 -5.00 19.02 -2.31
CA ASP A 430 -4.91 19.45 -0.89
C ASP A 430 -5.31 18.36 0.09
N SER A 431 -6.27 17.50 -0.27
CA SER A 431 -6.62 16.31 0.51
C SER A 431 -5.44 15.36 0.69
N ASP A 432 -4.70 15.08 -0.40
CA ASP A 432 -3.52 14.22 -0.37
C ASP A 432 -2.39 14.81 0.48
N ARG A 433 -2.24 16.15 0.45
CA ARG A 433 -1.27 16.86 1.29
C ARG A 433 -1.60 16.72 2.77
N ILE A 434 -2.89 16.83 3.14
CA ILE A 434 -3.34 16.65 4.52
C ILE A 434 -3.07 15.21 4.98
N GLU A 435 -3.43 14.22 4.17
CA GLU A 435 -3.17 12.81 4.45
C GLU A 435 -1.66 12.55 4.57
N ALA A 436 -0.87 13.04 3.63
CA ALA A 436 0.59 12.92 3.66
C ALA A 436 1.20 13.56 4.92
N TRP A 437 0.70 14.72 5.36
CA TRP A 437 1.14 15.35 6.59
C TRP A 437 0.84 14.48 7.82
N MET A 438 -0.37 13.97 7.92
CA MET A 438 -0.79 13.18 9.08
C MET A 438 -0.15 11.81 9.08
N PHE A 439 -0.26 11.05 8.00
CA PHE A 439 0.21 9.68 7.98
C PHE A 439 1.69 9.56 7.60
N SER A 440 2.11 10.12 6.47
CA SER A 440 3.48 9.94 6.01
C SER A 440 4.49 10.69 6.89
N ARG A 441 4.21 11.95 7.26
CA ARG A 441 5.15 12.75 8.07
C ARG A 441 5.07 12.44 9.55
N LEU A 442 3.89 12.49 10.18
CA LEU A 442 3.76 12.30 11.62
C LEU A 442 3.81 10.83 12.03
N HIS A 443 3.11 9.93 11.34
CA HIS A 443 3.10 8.51 11.71
C HIS A 443 4.38 7.79 11.30
N ARG A 444 4.86 8.02 10.07
CA ARG A 444 6.04 7.33 9.50
C ARG A 444 7.33 8.13 9.62
N LEU A 445 7.29 9.34 10.16
CA LEU A 445 8.41 10.28 10.27
C LEU A 445 9.11 10.54 8.92
N SER A 446 8.32 10.61 7.83
CA SER A 446 8.85 10.84 6.48
C SER A 446 9.02 12.33 6.19
N PHE A 447 9.67 13.08 7.08
CA PHE A 447 10.09 14.45 6.82
C PHE A 447 11.26 14.47 5.83
N PRO A 448 11.30 15.37 4.82
CA PRO A 448 12.35 15.38 3.79
C PRO A 448 13.76 15.34 4.36
N TRP A 449 14.06 16.23 5.33
CA TRP A 449 15.38 16.30 5.97
C TRP A 449 15.76 15.00 6.72
N LEU A 450 14.79 14.27 7.23
CA LEU A 450 15.01 13.04 7.98
C LEU A 450 15.12 11.83 7.03
N VAL A 451 14.30 11.78 5.98
CA VAL A 451 14.32 10.72 4.95
C VAL A 451 15.63 10.74 4.16
N ASN A 452 16.15 11.93 3.88
CA ASN A 452 17.44 12.08 3.20
C ASN A 452 18.64 11.66 4.07
N ASN A 453 18.41 11.36 5.36
CA ASN A 453 19.43 10.87 6.29
C ASN A 453 19.00 9.55 6.95
N PRO A 454 19.12 8.41 6.26
CA PRO A 454 18.56 7.12 6.72
C PRO A 454 19.06 6.67 8.08
N VAL A 455 20.33 6.96 8.42
CA VAL A 455 20.91 6.63 9.72
C VAL A 455 20.24 7.45 10.83
N VAL A 456 20.09 8.75 10.62
CA VAL A 456 19.44 9.66 11.59
C VAL A 456 17.98 9.25 11.76
N TRP A 457 17.27 8.95 10.66
CA TRP A 457 15.91 8.45 10.71
C TRP A 457 15.80 7.18 11.56
N THR A 458 16.70 6.22 11.34
CA THR A 458 16.71 4.95 12.07
C THR A 458 16.91 5.17 13.56
N VAL A 459 17.89 5.99 13.94
CA VAL A 459 18.17 6.31 15.35
C VAL A 459 16.96 6.98 16.00
N VAL A 460 16.38 7.98 15.35
CA VAL A 460 15.23 8.72 15.87
C VAL A 460 14.02 7.81 16.08
N ILE A 461 13.65 6.98 15.08
CA ILE A 461 12.49 6.11 15.19
C ILE A 461 12.68 5.04 16.30
N TRP A 462 13.88 4.48 16.43
CA TRP A 462 14.19 3.51 17.49
C TRP A 462 14.11 4.12 18.87
N LEU A 463 14.66 5.32 19.05
CA LEU A 463 14.58 6.05 20.34
C LEU A 463 13.12 6.33 20.71
N LEU A 464 12.34 6.88 19.80
CA LEU A 464 10.93 7.21 20.05
C LEU A 464 10.09 5.96 20.34
N LEU A 465 10.22 4.92 19.53
CA LEU A 465 9.51 3.65 19.76
C LEU A 465 9.97 2.99 21.07
N GLY A 466 11.25 3.05 21.41
CA GLY A 466 11.79 2.55 22.67
C GLY A 466 11.16 3.27 23.88
N LEU A 467 11.07 4.60 23.85
CA LEU A 467 10.41 5.39 24.90
C LEU A 467 8.93 5.05 25.04
N CYS A 468 8.21 4.94 23.92
CA CYS A 468 6.81 4.57 23.89
C CYS A 468 6.59 3.12 24.41
N THR A 469 7.48 2.19 24.04
CA THR A 469 7.45 0.81 24.54
C THR A 469 7.64 0.77 26.06
N ILE A 470 8.61 1.49 26.61
CA ILE A 470 8.82 1.57 28.07
C ILE A 470 7.57 2.12 28.77
N THR A 471 6.95 3.15 28.23
CA THR A 471 5.69 3.71 28.75
C THR A 471 4.59 2.66 28.75
N SER A 472 4.40 1.94 27.65
CA SER A 472 3.37 0.91 27.50
C SER A 472 3.60 -0.29 28.42
N VAL A 473 4.84 -0.78 28.52
CA VAL A 473 5.20 -1.89 29.40
C VAL A 473 5.03 -1.51 30.88
N THR A 474 5.41 -0.31 31.28
CA THR A 474 5.20 0.15 32.66
C THR A 474 3.71 0.34 32.98
N GLY A 475 2.91 0.76 32.01
CA GLY A 475 1.44 0.80 32.11
C GLY A 475 0.84 -0.59 32.30
N LEU A 476 1.25 -1.57 31.49
CA LEU A 476 0.84 -2.96 31.60
C LEU A 476 1.24 -3.56 32.97
N TRP A 477 2.43 -3.27 33.46
CA TRP A 477 2.86 -3.69 34.79
C TRP A 477 1.97 -3.13 35.91
N MET A 478 1.61 -1.85 35.84
CA MET A 478 0.70 -1.24 36.83
C MET A 478 -0.70 -1.87 36.75
N THR A 479 -1.17 -2.22 35.57
CA THR A 479 -2.43 -2.92 35.35
C THR A 479 -2.42 -4.32 35.99
N TYR A 480 -1.35 -5.08 35.77
CA TYR A 480 -1.18 -6.40 36.38
C TYR A 480 -1.23 -6.32 37.91
N ASP A 481 -0.51 -5.37 38.52
CA ASP A 481 -0.53 -5.17 39.98
C ASP A 481 -1.93 -4.77 40.51
N TYR A 482 -2.66 -3.96 39.75
CA TYR A 482 -4.02 -3.57 40.12
C TYR A 482 -4.95 -4.79 40.14
N LEU A 483 -4.94 -5.59 39.08
CA LEU A 483 -5.76 -6.80 38.96
C LEU A 483 -5.38 -7.85 40.05
N ARG A 484 -4.10 -8.04 40.31
CA ARG A 484 -3.61 -8.93 41.38
C ARG A 484 -4.17 -8.55 42.76
N ARG A 485 -4.17 -7.25 43.08
CA ARG A 485 -4.72 -6.76 44.37
C ARG A 485 -6.21 -6.99 44.48
N GLN A 486 -6.98 -6.72 43.43
CA GLN A 486 -8.41 -6.99 43.43
C GLN A 486 -8.75 -8.46 43.67
N ARG A 487 -7.98 -9.39 43.08
CA ARG A 487 -8.18 -10.83 43.34
C ARG A 487 -7.90 -11.21 44.79
N HIS A 488 -6.90 -10.59 45.43
CA HIS A 488 -6.61 -10.85 46.85
C HIS A 488 -7.67 -10.28 47.79
N THR A 489 -8.28 -9.15 47.45
CA THR A 489 -9.38 -8.57 48.25
C THR A 489 -10.64 -9.45 48.18
N ARG A 490 -11.04 -9.88 46.95
CA ARG A 490 -12.20 -10.76 46.75
C ARG A 490 -12.06 -12.16 47.34
N ARG A 491 -10.83 -12.62 47.61
CA ARG A 491 -10.60 -13.92 48.29
C ARG A 491 -10.62 -13.82 49.80
N ARG A 492 -10.68 -12.60 50.37
CA ARG A 492 -10.75 -12.33 51.80
C ARG A 492 -12.14 -11.93 52.26
N GLU A 493 -13.02 -11.63 51.33
CA GLU A 493 -14.47 -11.50 51.50
C GLU A 493 -15.13 -12.87 51.23
#